data_d10e904f2233fa308340beb69d878e38
#
_entry.id   d10e904f2233fa308340beb69d878e38
#
_cell.length_a   1.000
_cell.length_b   1.000
_cell.length_c   1.000
_cell.angle_alpha   90.00
_cell.angle_beta   90.00
_cell.angle_gamma   90.00
#
_symmetry.space_group_name_H-M   'P 1'
#
loop_
_entity.id
_entity.type
_entity.pdbx_description
1 polymer ?
#
loop_
_entity_poly.entity_id
_entity_poly.type
_entity_poly.pdbx_seq_one_letter_code
_entity_poly.pdbx_strand_id
1 'polypeptide(L)'
;MAVLSPKALTFWEENGYVVVPEAVPPENCRAAEQAVWDFLEMDRDDPETWYPDPPRGSIMVEIYQHQALWNNRQYPRVHQAFSEIWGREELWVSFDRASMNPPERHDFKFTGPYLHWDMSLDDMPVRLKVQGVLYLADTPANQGAFTCIPGFHRKLEAWLESLPPDTDPRKVVKEESGAQAVEGKAGDLVIWHSALPHGSSPNHATYPRMAQYITMSPAPVDNEQARQSRIEGWRERLTGLGKHQAEKEHLEGQTAELTPLGRKLLGLDRWGD
;
A
#
# COMPACT_ATOMS: atom_id res chain seq x y z
N MET A 1 8.55 -22.83 -0.81
CA MET A 1 8.98 -22.67 0.61
C MET A 1 8.18 -21.50 1.19
N ALA A 2 7.77 -21.57 2.47
CA ALA A 2 7.05 -20.50 3.11
C ALA A 2 7.87 -19.18 3.10
N VAL A 3 7.18 -18.07 2.89
CA VAL A 3 7.75 -16.71 2.92
C VAL A 3 7.80 -16.18 4.35
N LEU A 4 6.72 -16.41 5.11
CA LEU A 4 6.62 -16.04 6.51
C LEU A 4 7.04 -17.21 7.39
N SER A 5 8.03 -16.98 8.23
CA SER A 5 8.41 -17.97 9.24
C SER A 5 7.33 -18.11 10.32
N PRO A 6 7.28 -19.20 11.09
CA PRO A 6 6.37 -19.31 12.24
C PRO A 6 6.48 -18.12 13.21
N LYS A 7 7.71 -17.62 13.42
CA LYS A 7 7.95 -16.43 14.25
C LYS A 7 7.32 -15.17 13.63
N ALA A 8 7.38 -15.01 12.31
CA ALA A 8 6.78 -13.87 11.61
C ALA A 8 5.24 -13.93 11.70
N LEU A 9 4.64 -15.13 11.63
CA LEU A 9 3.20 -15.31 11.80
C LEU A 9 2.76 -15.02 13.25
N THR A 10 3.51 -15.49 14.25
CA THR A 10 3.25 -15.10 15.65
C THR A 10 3.35 -13.59 15.85
N PHE A 11 4.37 -12.96 15.28
CA PHE A 11 4.54 -11.51 15.34
C PHE A 11 3.36 -10.77 14.68
N TRP A 12 2.88 -11.27 13.53
CA TRP A 12 1.68 -10.75 12.86
C TRP A 12 0.45 -10.82 13.75
N GLU A 13 0.20 -11.96 14.40
CA GLU A 13 -0.95 -12.13 15.29
C GLU A 13 -0.90 -11.20 16.50
N GLU A 14 0.28 -10.97 17.05
CA GLU A 14 0.47 -10.12 18.22
C GLU A 14 0.42 -8.63 17.89
N ASN A 15 1.05 -8.22 16.76
CA ASN A 15 1.29 -6.82 16.44
C ASN A 15 0.38 -6.28 15.33
N GLY A 16 -0.24 -7.15 14.53
CA GLY A 16 -1.14 -6.77 13.43
C GLY A 16 -0.44 -6.24 12.20
N TYR A 17 0.88 -6.36 12.13
CA TYR A 17 1.66 -6.10 10.91
C TYR A 17 2.84 -7.07 10.82
N VAL A 18 3.39 -7.20 9.62
CA VAL A 18 4.61 -7.98 9.38
C VAL A 18 5.42 -7.33 8.27
N VAL A 19 6.74 -7.42 8.37
CA VAL A 19 7.67 -7.04 7.30
C VAL A 19 8.12 -8.31 6.58
N VAL A 20 7.94 -8.34 5.27
CA VAL A 20 8.43 -9.38 4.36
C VAL A 20 9.70 -8.86 3.71
N PRO A 21 10.87 -9.26 4.16
CA PRO A 21 12.11 -8.76 3.59
C PRO A 21 12.29 -9.29 2.17
N GLU A 22 12.85 -8.44 1.29
CA GLU A 22 13.16 -8.81 -0.10
C GLU A 22 11.96 -9.43 -0.83
N ALA A 23 10.76 -8.84 -0.64
CA ALA A 23 9.53 -9.33 -1.27
C ALA A 23 9.58 -9.25 -2.80
N VAL A 24 10.35 -8.30 -3.33
CA VAL A 24 10.68 -8.18 -4.75
C VAL A 24 12.17 -7.92 -4.95
N PRO A 25 12.75 -8.26 -6.11
CA PRO A 25 14.16 -8.03 -6.38
C PRO A 25 14.46 -6.53 -6.58
N PRO A 26 15.72 -6.09 -6.36
CA PRO A 26 16.13 -4.69 -6.45
C PRO A 26 15.84 -4.03 -7.82
N GLU A 27 15.93 -4.78 -8.91
CA GLU A 27 15.60 -4.26 -10.25
C GLU A 27 14.14 -3.86 -10.39
N ASN A 28 13.23 -4.60 -9.75
CA ASN A 28 11.82 -4.25 -9.72
C ASN A 28 11.56 -2.96 -8.95
N CYS A 29 12.24 -2.77 -7.81
CA CYS A 29 12.17 -1.53 -7.04
C CYS A 29 12.64 -0.35 -7.85
N ARG A 30 13.83 -0.46 -8.48
CA ARG A 30 14.38 0.61 -9.32
C ARG A 30 13.47 0.96 -10.51
N ALA A 31 12.88 -0.05 -11.15
CA ALA A 31 11.96 0.19 -12.27
C ALA A 31 10.69 0.91 -11.82
N ALA A 32 10.12 0.53 -10.67
CA ALA A 32 8.93 1.18 -10.12
C ALA A 32 9.24 2.60 -9.61
N GLU A 33 10.39 2.79 -8.97
CA GLU A 33 10.86 4.09 -8.53
C GLU A 33 11.06 5.03 -9.72
N GLN A 34 11.73 4.56 -10.79
CA GLN A 34 11.92 5.34 -12.00
C GLN A 34 10.59 5.73 -12.65
N ALA A 35 9.63 4.79 -12.71
CA ALA A 35 8.30 5.08 -13.23
C ALA A 35 7.57 6.18 -12.44
N VAL A 36 7.80 6.28 -11.12
CA VAL A 36 7.25 7.37 -10.29
C VAL A 36 7.92 8.69 -10.63
N TRP A 37 9.24 8.74 -10.80
CA TRP A 37 9.97 9.94 -11.20
C TRP A 37 9.52 10.46 -12.58
N ASP A 38 9.42 9.55 -13.56
CA ASP A 38 8.97 9.87 -14.91
C ASP A 38 7.51 10.38 -14.92
N PHE A 39 6.64 9.73 -14.13
CA PHE A 39 5.24 10.15 -14.01
C PHE A 39 5.09 11.54 -13.42
N LEU A 40 5.90 11.88 -12.42
CA LEU A 40 5.92 13.19 -11.76
C LEU A 40 6.67 14.25 -12.55
N GLU A 41 7.43 13.85 -13.59
CA GLU A 41 8.31 14.75 -14.36
C GLU A 41 9.36 15.44 -13.46
N MET A 42 9.88 14.69 -12.49
CA MET A 42 10.86 15.15 -11.52
C MET A 42 12.21 14.47 -11.76
N ASP A 43 13.28 15.20 -11.49
CA ASP A 43 14.64 14.67 -11.56
C ASP A 43 15.04 14.09 -10.19
N ARG A 44 15.42 12.81 -10.20
CA ARG A 44 15.89 12.09 -9.02
C ARG A 44 17.09 12.75 -8.34
N ASP A 45 17.98 13.33 -9.14
CA ASP A 45 19.26 13.88 -8.70
C ASP A 45 19.20 15.39 -8.48
N ASP A 46 18.04 16.04 -8.78
CA ASP A 46 17.80 17.46 -8.51
C ASP A 46 16.68 17.64 -7.48
N PRO A 47 17.01 17.82 -6.18
CA PRO A 47 16.03 18.01 -5.12
C PRO A 47 15.08 19.19 -5.29
N GLU A 48 15.41 20.20 -6.08
CA GLU A 48 14.50 21.33 -6.29
C GLU A 48 13.28 20.92 -7.12
N THR A 49 13.40 19.92 -7.97
CA THR A 49 12.26 19.39 -8.77
C THR A 49 11.21 18.66 -7.94
N TRP A 50 11.55 18.24 -6.71
CA TRP A 50 10.64 17.45 -5.84
C TRP A 50 9.49 18.27 -5.25
N TYR A 51 9.57 19.59 -5.37
CA TYR A 51 8.63 20.54 -4.76
C TYR A 51 7.99 21.44 -5.83
N PRO A 52 6.99 20.92 -6.58
CA PRO A 52 6.34 21.69 -7.63
C PRO A 52 5.57 22.89 -7.05
N ASP A 53 5.38 23.92 -7.87
CA ASP A 53 4.52 25.06 -7.58
C ASP A 53 3.31 25.03 -8.55
N PRO A 54 2.07 24.90 -8.07
CA PRO A 54 1.66 24.76 -6.66
C PRO A 54 2.10 23.43 -6.02
N PRO A 55 2.27 23.39 -4.69
CA PRO A 55 2.64 22.17 -3.99
C PRO A 55 1.63 21.06 -4.20
N ARG A 56 2.10 19.82 -4.27
CA ARG A 56 1.21 18.64 -4.29
C ARG A 56 0.41 18.56 -2.99
N GLY A 57 -0.89 18.44 -3.10
CA GLY A 57 -1.79 18.34 -1.93
C GLY A 57 -1.73 16.99 -1.20
N SER A 58 -0.92 16.03 -1.70
CA SER A 58 -0.81 14.68 -1.15
C SER A 58 0.54 14.05 -1.52
N ILE A 59 1.02 13.14 -0.68
CA ILE A 59 2.16 12.27 -1.01
C ILE A 59 1.80 11.19 -2.05
N MET A 60 0.51 10.98 -2.32
CA MET A 60 0.06 9.97 -3.26
C MET A 60 0.38 10.38 -4.70
N VAL A 61 0.80 9.41 -5.50
CA VAL A 61 1.11 9.54 -6.92
C VAL A 61 0.13 8.68 -7.69
N GLU A 62 -0.66 9.30 -8.56
CA GLU A 62 -1.77 8.64 -9.25
C GLU A 62 -1.31 7.80 -10.46
N ILE A 63 -0.29 6.99 -10.24
CA ILE A 63 0.20 5.95 -11.14
C ILE A 63 -0.31 4.60 -10.66
N TYR A 64 -1.06 3.87 -11.49
CA TYR A 64 -1.79 2.68 -11.08
C TYR A 64 -1.48 1.45 -11.93
N GLN A 65 -1.40 1.61 -13.25
CA GLN A 65 -1.40 0.50 -14.21
C GLN A 65 -0.05 0.29 -14.90
N HIS A 66 0.95 1.08 -14.56
CA HIS A 66 2.28 0.99 -15.16
C HIS A 66 2.88 -0.41 -15.01
N GLN A 67 3.59 -0.88 -16.04
CA GLN A 67 4.22 -2.22 -16.07
C GLN A 67 5.08 -2.50 -14.84
N ALA A 68 5.90 -1.54 -14.42
CA ALA A 68 6.78 -1.72 -13.27
C ALA A 68 6.01 -1.99 -11.98
N LEU A 69 4.83 -1.37 -11.78
CA LEU A 69 3.97 -1.61 -10.64
C LEU A 69 3.30 -3.00 -10.73
N TRP A 70 2.93 -3.42 -11.94
CA TRP A 70 2.40 -4.76 -12.17
C TRP A 70 3.44 -5.85 -11.95
N ASN A 71 4.71 -5.62 -12.30
CA ASN A 71 5.80 -6.56 -12.03
C ASN A 71 5.93 -6.87 -10.52
N ASN A 72 5.73 -5.87 -9.67
CA ASN A 72 5.71 -6.05 -8.22
C ASN A 72 4.45 -6.80 -7.75
N ARG A 73 3.26 -6.42 -8.24
CA ARG A 73 1.99 -7.05 -7.85
C ARG A 73 1.94 -8.54 -8.18
N GLN A 74 2.47 -8.92 -9.32
CA GLN A 74 2.48 -10.29 -9.81
C GLN A 74 3.72 -11.09 -9.44
N TYR A 75 4.59 -10.52 -8.58
CA TYR A 75 5.78 -11.23 -8.13
C TYR A 75 5.39 -12.36 -7.16
N PRO A 76 5.84 -13.61 -7.39
CA PRO A 76 5.33 -14.76 -6.65
C PRO A 76 5.49 -14.67 -5.13
N ARG A 77 6.59 -14.08 -4.65
CA ARG A 77 6.84 -13.92 -3.22
C ARG A 77 5.88 -12.94 -2.56
N VAL A 78 5.45 -11.88 -3.27
CA VAL A 78 4.42 -10.95 -2.79
C VAL A 78 3.09 -11.67 -2.63
N HIS A 79 2.65 -12.40 -3.66
CA HIS A 79 1.41 -13.18 -3.59
C HIS A 79 1.45 -14.21 -2.46
N GLN A 80 2.56 -14.95 -2.33
CA GLN A 80 2.69 -15.98 -1.31
C GLN A 80 2.62 -15.40 0.11
N ALA A 81 3.21 -14.22 0.36
CA ALA A 81 3.11 -13.57 1.67
C ALA A 81 1.65 -13.25 2.06
N PHE A 82 0.87 -12.71 1.12
CA PHE A 82 -0.57 -12.49 1.35
C PHE A 82 -1.34 -13.80 1.49
N SER A 83 -1.01 -14.82 0.69
CA SER A 83 -1.66 -16.14 0.75
C SER A 83 -1.47 -16.81 2.10
N GLU A 84 -0.28 -16.68 2.70
CA GLU A 84 0.01 -17.23 4.03
C GLU A 84 -0.78 -16.51 5.14
N ILE A 85 -1.00 -15.20 5.02
CA ILE A 85 -1.84 -14.45 5.96
C ILE A 85 -3.32 -14.80 5.80
N TRP A 86 -3.81 -14.94 4.56
CA TRP A 86 -5.18 -15.30 4.28
C TRP A 86 -5.50 -16.80 4.46
N GLY A 87 -4.47 -17.66 4.51
CA GLY A 87 -4.61 -19.12 4.53
C GLY A 87 -5.18 -19.68 3.22
N ARG A 88 -5.03 -18.95 2.10
CA ARG A 88 -5.54 -19.36 0.77
C ARG A 88 -4.80 -18.69 -0.36
N GLU A 89 -4.76 -19.32 -1.53
CA GLU A 89 -4.04 -18.83 -2.72
C GLU A 89 -4.92 -17.98 -3.65
N GLU A 90 -6.26 -18.17 -3.62
CA GLU A 90 -7.19 -17.51 -4.52
C GLU A 90 -7.42 -16.07 -4.11
N LEU A 91 -6.51 -15.20 -4.53
CA LEU A 91 -6.54 -13.77 -4.22
C LEU A 91 -6.68 -12.92 -5.50
N TRP A 92 -7.27 -11.73 -5.34
CA TRP A 92 -7.16 -10.64 -6.30
C TRP A 92 -6.30 -9.52 -5.72
N VAL A 93 -5.49 -8.88 -6.58
CA VAL A 93 -4.66 -7.73 -6.20
C VAL A 93 -5.37 -6.41 -6.48
N SER A 94 -5.22 -5.42 -5.60
CA SER A 94 -5.77 -4.08 -5.82
C SER A 94 -5.04 -3.33 -6.95
N PHE A 95 -5.74 -2.39 -7.59
CA PHE A 95 -5.14 -1.36 -8.43
C PHE A 95 -4.90 -0.13 -7.57
N ASP A 96 -3.85 -0.17 -6.79
CA ASP A 96 -3.48 0.93 -5.94
C ASP A 96 -2.23 1.64 -6.48
N ARG A 97 -1.97 2.80 -5.95
CA ARG A 97 -1.01 3.78 -6.47
C ARG A 97 0.35 3.68 -5.82
N ALA A 98 1.24 4.56 -6.23
CA ALA A 98 2.50 4.80 -5.56
C ALA A 98 2.39 6.00 -4.61
N SER A 99 3.47 6.28 -3.89
CA SER A 99 3.63 7.50 -3.11
C SER A 99 5.06 7.99 -3.14
N MET A 100 5.20 9.31 -3.09
CA MET A 100 6.45 10.04 -2.97
C MET A 100 6.28 11.10 -1.88
N ASN A 101 6.98 10.93 -0.76
CA ASN A 101 7.00 11.87 0.36
C ASN A 101 8.38 12.53 0.44
N PRO A 102 8.54 13.75 -0.09
CA PRO A 102 9.82 14.44 -0.08
C PRO A 102 10.20 14.88 1.34
N PRO A 103 11.49 15.16 1.59
CA PRO A 103 11.94 15.73 2.86
C PRO A 103 11.19 17.01 3.24
N GLU A 104 10.94 17.22 4.51
CA GLU A 104 10.46 18.52 4.99
C GLU A 104 11.52 19.61 4.80
N ARG A 105 11.07 20.79 4.40
CA ARG A 105 11.90 22.00 4.33
C ARG A 105 11.12 23.23 4.84
N HIS A 106 11.69 24.42 4.78
CA HIS A 106 11.07 25.62 5.35
C HIS A 106 9.69 25.94 4.73
N ASP A 107 9.52 25.66 3.44
CA ASP A 107 8.33 25.95 2.63
C ASP A 107 7.49 24.69 2.30
N PHE A 108 7.89 23.52 2.78
CA PHE A 108 7.15 22.28 2.60
C PHE A 108 7.04 21.50 3.93
N LYS A 109 5.82 21.22 4.34
CA LYS A 109 5.52 20.41 5.51
C LYS A 109 4.64 19.24 5.14
N PHE A 110 4.88 18.12 5.80
CA PHE A 110 4.05 16.93 5.66
C PHE A 110 2.61 17.20 6.12
N THR A 111 1.65 16.90 5.26
CA THR A 111 0.22 17.15 5.52
C THR A 111 -0.58 15.88 5.84
N GLY A 112 0.09 14.74 5.92
CA GLY A 112 -0.53 13.45 6.13
C GLY A 112 -0.39 12.52 4.93
N PRO A 113 -0.96 11.32 4.99
CA PRO A 113 -1.92 10.86 6.02
C PRO A 113 -1.25 10.56 7.37
N TYR A 114 -1.79 11.14 8.42
CA TYR A 114 -1.47 10.77 9.82
C TYR A 114 -2.24 9.50 10.20
N LEU A 115 -2.18 9.09 11.46
CA LEU A 115 -2.90 7.90 11.94
C LEU A 115 -4.40 7.95 11.59
N HIS A 116 -4.86 6.91 10.90
CA HIS A 116 -6.25 6.75 10.44
C HIS A 116 -6.56 5.27 10.21
N TRP A 117 -7.80 4.99 9.83
CA TRP A 117 -8.23 3.69 9.28
C TRP A 117 -8.90 3.92 7.93
N ASP A 118 -8.64 3.03 6.98
CA ASP A 118 -9.34 2.99 5.68
C ASP A 118 -10.63 2.15 5.73
N MET A 119 -10.90 1.49 6.84
CA MET A 119 -12.12 0.72 7.06
C MET A 119 -13.21 1.56 7.74
N SER A 120 -14.49 1.16 7.57
CA SER A 120 -15.57 1.66 8.41
C SER A 120 -15.39 1.13 9.84
N LEU A 121 -15.56 2.01 10.82
CA LEU A 121 -15.56 1.64 12.24
C LEU A 121 -16.95 1.17 12.72
N ASP A 122 -17.96 1.21 11.86
CA ASP A 122 -19.31 0.71 12.14
C ASP A 122 -19.45 -0.79 11.82
N ASP A 123 -18.50 -1.36 11.06
CA ASP A 123 -18.49 -2.78 10.64
C ASP A 123 -17.90 -3.68 11.73
N MET A 124 -18.61 -3.84 12.85
CA MET A 124 -18.19 -4.71 13.94
C MET A 124 -18.95 -6.05 13.94
N PRO A 125 -18.35 -7.17 14.35
CA PRO A 125 -16.95 -7.34 14.75
C PRO A 125 -15.98 -7.17 13.58
N VAL A 126 -14.75 -6.74 13.88
CA VAL A 126 -13.72 -6.51 12.86
C VAL A 126 -13.39 -7.81 12.15
N ARG A 127 -13.61 -7.84 10.85
CA ARG A 127 -13.20 -8.96 10.00
C ARG A 127 -11.75 -8.76 9.53
N LEU A 128 -11.05 -9.87 9.30
CA LEU A 128 -9.73 -9.80 8.68
C LEU A 128 -9.82 -9.06 7.34
N LYS A 129 -9.10 -7.97 7.24
CA LYS A 129 -8.77 -7.25 6.00
C LYS A 129 -7.32 -6.82 6.13
N VAL A 130 -6.59 -6.86 5.05
CA VAL A 130 -5.17 -6.51 5.05
C VAL A 130 -4.89 -5.47 3.97
N GLN A 131 -3.83 -4.72 4.20
CA GLN A 131 -3.27 -3.77 3.24
C GLN A 131 -1.76 -3.95 3.22
N GLY A 132 -1.07 -3.42 2.21
CA GLY A 132 0.38 -3.53 2.16
C GLY A 132 1.02 -2.35 1.45
N VAL A 133 2.27 -2.07 1.83
CA VAL A 133 3.14 -1.07 1.21
C VAL A 133 4.52 -1.67 0.96
N LEU A 134 4.96 -1.60 -0.28
CA LEU A 134 6.27 -2.01 -0.74
C LEU A 134 7.19 -0.78 -0.79
N TYR A 135 8.30 -0.80 -0.07
CA TYR A 135 9.32 0.23 -0.17
C TYR A 135 10.11 0.09 -1.47
N LEU A 136 10.18 1.16 -2.24
CA LEU A 136 10.94 1.21 -3.50
C LEU A 136 12.38 1.70 -3.30
N ALA A 137 12.62 2.40 -2.19
CA ALA A 137 13.92 2.85 -1.73
C ALA A 137 14.09 2.52 -0.24
N ASP A 138 15.34 2.47 0.23
CA ASP A 138 15.64 2.32 1.66
C ASP A 138 14.90 3.41 2.44
N THR A 139 14.18 3.01 3.48
CA THR A 139 13.29 3.89 4.23
C THR A 139 13.57 3.73 5.73
N PRO A 140 14.54 4.48 6.28
CA PRO A 140 14.76 4.54 7.71
C PRO A 140 13.56 5.19 8.43
N ALA A 141 13.46 4.98 9.73
CA ALA A 141 12.31 5.43 10.53
C ALA A 141 11.98 6.93 10.41
N ASN A 142 12.99 7.78 10.17
CA ASN A 142 12.82 9.23 10.02
C ASN A 142 12.56 9.68 8.55
N GLN A 143 12.40 8.75 7.60
CA GLN A 143 12.18 9.04 6.17
C GLN A 143 10.71 8.90 5.76
N GLY A 144 9.77 9.32 6.59
CA GLY A 144 8.34 9.21 6.27
C GLY A 144 7.84 7.77 6.21
N ALA A 145 8.43 6.87 7.00
CA ALA A 145 8.10 5.45 7.03
C ALA A 145 6.62 5.20 7.35
N PHE A 146 6.11 4.05 6.92
CA PHE A 146 4.83 3.53 7.40
C PHE A 146 4.82 3.55 8.92
N THR A 147 3.74 4.07 9.49
CA THR A 147 3.60 4.22 10.94
C THR A 147 2.30 3.58 11.38
N CYS A 148 2.33 2.81 12.45
CA CYS A 148 1.13 2.21 13.02
C CYS A 148 1.26 2.11 14.54
N ILE A 149 0.15 1.75 15.22
CA ILE A 149 0.18 1.39 16.65
C ILE A 149 0.11 -0.14 16.74
N PRO A 150 1.23 -0.83 17.00
CA PRO A 150 1.26 -2.29 17.07
C PRO A 150 0.29 -2.86 18.10
N GLY A 151 -0.36 -3.97 17.77
CA GLY A 151 -1.31 -4.66 18.63
C GLY A 151 -2.67 -3.98 18.78
N PHE A 152 -2.89 -2.80 18.20
CA PHE A 152 -4.15 -2.07 18.33
C PHE A 152 -5.35 -2.82 17.75
N HIS A 153 -5.15 -3.61 16.70
CA HIS A 153 -6.20 -4.44 16.08
C HIS A 153 -6.90 -5.39 17.06
N ARG A 154 -6.20 -5.79 18.12
CA ARG A 154 -6.72 -6.68 19.17
C ARG A 154 -7.55 -5.96 20.23
N LYS A 155 -7.42 -4.66 20.33
CA LYS A 155 -8.10 -3.83 21.34
C LYS A 155 -9.04 -2.79 20.74
N LEU A 156 -9.16 -2.72 19.40
CA LEU A 156 -9.96 -1.70 18.72
C LEU A 156 -11.40 -1.65 19.23
N GLU A 157 -12.08 -2.78 19.34
CA GLU A 157 -13.48 -2.83 19.78
C GLU A 157 -13.63 -2.29 21.20
N ALA A 158 -12.84 -2.81 22.15
CA ALA A 158 -12.87 -2.33 23.55
C ALA A 158 -12.45 -0.87 23.67
N TRP A 159 -11.53 -0.41 22.84
CA TRP A 159 -11.13 1.00 22.81
C TRP A 159 -12.28 1.88 22.30
N LEU A 160 -12.99 1.48 21.24
CA LEU A 160 -14.16 2.21 20.74
C LEU A 160 -15.26 2.29 21.80
N GLU A 161 -15.54 1.20 22.51
CA GLU A 161 -16.52 1.16 23.61
C GLU A 161 -16.13 2.05 24.80
N SER A 162 -14.85 2.30 25.00
CA SER A 162 -14.33 3.16 26.08
C SER A 162 -14.43 4.66 25.81
N LEU A 163 -14.68 5.05 24.57
CA LEU A 163 -14.76 6.46 24.21
C LEU A 163 -16.05 7.10 24.76
N PRO A 164 -15.98 8.37 25.20
CA PRO A 164 -17.18 9.11 25.57
C PRO A 164 -18.21 9.17 24.44
N PRO A 165 -19.50 9.24 24.74
CA PRO A 165 -20.54 9.46 23.71
C PRO A 165 -20.20 10.67 22.82
N ASP A 166 -20.55 10.60 21.56
CA ASP A 166 -20.34 11.65 20.54
C ASP A 166 -18.87 11.98 20.23
N THR A 167 -17.95 11.12 20.65
CA THR A 167 -16.52 11.26 20.34
C THR A 167 -16.23 10.70 18.93
N ASP A 168 -15.53 11.46 18.09
CA ASP A 168 -15.03 10.99 16.80
C ASP A 168 -13.74 10.17 16.99
N PRO A 169 -13.78 8.82 16.84
CA PRO A 169 -12.62 7.97 17.03
C PRO A 169 -11.44 8.35 16.11
N ARG A 170 -11.73 8.85 14.91
CA ARG A 170 -10.71 9.22 13.92
C ARG A 170 -9.92 10.47 14.31
N LYS A 171 -10.46 11.29 15.19
CA LYS A 171 -9.74 12.42 15.78
C LYS A 171 -8.91 11.98 16.97
N VAL A 172 -9.49 11.19 17.87
CA VAL A 172 -8.82 10.74 19.10
C VAL A 172 -7.61 9.87 18.81
N VAL A 173 -7.69 8.98 17.82
CA VAL A 173 -6.58 8.07 17.50
C VAL A 173 -5.29 8.78 17.11
N LYS A 174 -5.37 10.01 16.63
CA LYS A 174 -4.18 10.81 16.27
C LYS A 174 -3.36 11.21 17.49
N GLU A 175 -3.98 11.25 18.65
CA GLU A 175 -3.38 11.58 19.95
C GLU A 175 -2.94 10.31 20.72
N GLU A 176 -3.26 9.12 20.22
CA GLU A 176 -2.89 7.86 20.87
C GLU A 176 -1.38 7.65 20.89
N SER A 177 -0.91 7.19 22.04
CA SER A 177 0.50 6.86 22.23
C SER A 177 0.87 5.51 21.63
N GLY A 178 2.15 5.30 21.40
CA GLY A 178 2.70 4.00 20.93
C GLY A 178 2.77 3.85 19.42
N ALA A 179 2.54 4.92 18.65
CA ALA A 179 2.82 4.92 17.22
C ALA A 179 4.30 4.65 16.95
N GLN A 180 4.58 3.74 16.04
CA GLN A 180 5.93 3.32 15.66
C GLN A 180 6.10 3.41 14.15
N ALA A 181 7.19 4.03 13.73
CA ALA A 181 7.63 4.01 12.34
C ALA A 181 8.28 2.65 12.04
N VAL A 182 7.82 1.99 11.00
CA VAL A 182 8.32 0.69 10.54
C VAL A 182 9.32 0.93 9.41
N GLU A 183 10.61 0.91 9.75
CA GLU A 183 11.68 1.05 8.77
C GLU A 183 11.80 -0.19 7.88
N GLY A 184 12.39 -0.05 6.70
CA GLY A 184 12.65 -1.14 5.77
C GLY A 184 13.64 -0.77 4.68
N LYS A 185 14.08 -1.79 3.94
CA LYS A 185 14.92 -1.67 2.76
C LYS A 185 14.09 -1.63 1.49
N ALA A 186 14.70 -1.17 0.39
CA ALA A 186 14.11 -1.34 -0.92
C ALA A 186 13.78 -2.82 -1.18
N GLY A 187 12.54 -3.10 -1.52
CA GLY A 187 12.03 -4.46 -1.72
C GLY A 187 11.33 -5.07 -0.51
N ASP A 188 11.37 -4.43 0.66
CA ASP A 188 10.62 -4.89 1.82
C ASP A 188 9.13 -4.52 1.68
N LEU A 189 8.26 -5.50 1.93
CA LEU A 189 6.81 -5.31 1.92
C LEU A 189 6.29 -5.35 3.36
N VAL A 190 5.70 -4.25 3.80
CA VAL A 190 4.96 -4.20 5.07
C VAL A 190 3.51 -4.55 4.78
N ILE A 191 3.00 -5.61 5.43
CA ILE A 191 1.56 -5.96 5.38
C ILE A 191 0.97 -5.68 6.75
N TRP A 192 -0.23 -5.08 6.80
CA TRP A 192 -0.89 -4.78 8.07
C TRP A 192 -2.37 -5.10 8.05
N HIS A 193 -2.90 -5.38 9.23
CA HIS A 193 -4.33 -5.58 9.50
C HIS A 193 -5.04 -4.23 9.43
N SER A 194 -6.16 -4.13 8.70
CA SER A 194 -6.87 -2.86 8.48
C SER A 194 -7.43 -2.23 9.77
N ALA A 195 -7.53 -2.99 10.86
CA ALA A 195 -7.89 -2.48 12.18
C ALA A 195 -6.73 -1.78 12.92
N LEU A 196 -5.49 -1.83 12.40
CA LEU A 196 -4.43 -0.99 12.92
C LEU A 196 -4.65 0.46 12.49
N PRO A 197 -4.63 1.43 13.41
CA PRO A 197 -4.45 2.81 13.01
C PRO A 197 -3.06 2.95 12.40
N HIS A 198 -3.03 3.50 11.21
CA HIS A 198 -1.81 3.57 10.41
C HIS A 198 -1.73 4.88 9.62
N GLY A 199 -0.56 5.17 9.09
CA GLY A 199 -0.30 6.36 8.28
C GLY A 199 1.14 6.42 7.81
N SER A 200 1.60 7.63 7.54
CA SER A 200 3.01 7.94 7.30
C SER A 200 3.48 8.96 8.32
N SER A 201 4.79 9.09 8.47
CA SER A 201 5.41 10.14 9.28
C SER A 201 5.98 11.27 8.42
N PRO A 202 6.32 12.43 9.00
CA PRO A 202 7.13 13.43 8.32
C PRO A 202 8.46 12.85 7.85
N ASN A 203 8.97 13.35 6.73
CA ASN A 203 10.27 12.95 6.22
C ASN A 203 11.33 13.97 6.65
N HIS A 204 12.19 13.58 7.58
CA HIS A 204 13.30 14.37 8.08
C HIS A 204 14.66 13.88 7.54
N ALA A 205 14.66 12.95 6.58
CA ALA A 205 15.86 12.49 5.90
C ALA A 205 16.21 13.39 4.72
N THR A 206 17.09 12.94 3.85
CA THR A 206 17.60 13.72 2.70
C THR A 206 17.09 13.22 1.36
N TYR A 207 16.33 12.12 1.34
CA TYR A 207 15.80 11.50 0.15
C TYR A 207 14.28 11.25 0.31
N PRO A 208 13.47 11.31 -0.75
CA PRO A 208 12.05 11.03 -0.68
C PRO A 208 11.78 9.58 -0.26
N ARG A 209 10.77 9.39 0.56
CA ARG A 209 10.22 8.06 0.76
C ARG A 209 9.42 7.68 -0.48
N MET A 210 9.84 6.61 -1.15
CA MET A 210 9.22 6.08 -2.35
C MET A 210 8.60 4.73 -2.04
N ALA A 211 7.31 4.56 -2.34
CA ALA A 211 6.63 3.31 -2.05
C ALA A 211 5.48 3.03 -3.03
N GLN A 212 5.13 1.75 -3.15
CA GLN A 212 3.96 1.28 -3.88
C GLN A 212 2.99 0.58 -2.93
N TYR A 213 1.70 0.91 -3.02
CA TYR A 213 0.67 0.19 -2.26
C TYR A 213 0.25 -1.07 -3.02
N ILE A 214 0.22 -2.19 -2.30
CA ILE A 214 -0.18 -3.50 -2.82
C ILE A 214 -1.07 -4.17 -1.79
N THR A 215 -2.32 -4.39 -2.14
CA THR A 215 -3.28 -5.11 -1.31
C THR A 215 -3.79 -6.33 -2.06
N MET A 216 -3.88 -7.47 -1.38
CA MET A 216 -4.53 -8.66 -1.92
C MET A 216 -5.64 -9.12 -1.00
N SER A 217 -6.76 -9.50 -1.59
CA SER A 217 -7.95 -9.97 -0.87
C SER A 217 -8.50 -11.23 -1.52
N PRO A 218 -9.23 -12.09 -0.75
CA PRO A 218 -9.87 -13.26 -1.32
C PRO A 218 -10.69 -12.95 -2.57
N ALA A 219 -10.42 -13.69 -3.64
CA ALA A 219 -11.14 -13.54 -4.91
C ALA A 219 -12.61 -13.95 -4.71
N PRO A 220 -13.60 -13.08 -5.00
CA PRO A 220 -15.00 -13.44 -4.93
C PRO A 220 -15.36 -14.29 -6.15
N VAL A 221 -15.49 -15.61 -5.95
CA VAL A 221 -15.61 -16.62 -7.02
C VAL A 221 -16.84 -16.37 -7.93
N ASP A 222 -17.94 -15.88 -7.36
CA ASP A 222 -19.23 -15.73 -8.06
C ASP A 222 -19.52 -14.28 -8.50
N ASN A 223 -18.59 -13.35 -8.34
CA ASN A 223 -18.82 -11.96 -8.73
C ASN A 223 -18.25 -11.64 -10.12
N GLU A 224 -18.97 -12.08 -11.14
CA GLU A 224 -18.57 -11.87 -12.53
C GLU A 224 -18.53 -10.38 -12.91
N GLN A 225 -19.43 -9.57 -12.37
CA GLN A 225 -19.44 -8.12 -12.61
C GLN A 225 -18.15 -7.46 -12.11
N ALA A 226 -17.73 -7.78 -10.87
CA ALA A 226 -16.47 -7.27 -10.35
C ALA A 226 -15.27 -7.76 -11.17
N ARG A 227 -15.31 -9.02 -11.61
CA ARG A 227 -14.26 -9.60 -12.47
C ARG A 227 -14.14 -8.82 -13.80
N GLN A 228 -15.24 -8.58 -14.50
CA GLN A 228 -15.24 -7.85 -15.77
C GLN A 228 -14.77 -6.39 -15.57
N SER A 229 -15.24 -5.72 -14.54
CA SER A 229 -14.81 -4.35 -14.22
C SER A 229 -13.30 -4.26 -13.98
N ARG A 230 -12.70 -5.27 -13.34
CA ARG A 230 -11.25 -5.34 -13.12
C ARG A 230 -10.49 -5.55 -14.44
N ILE A 231 -10.97 -6.45 -15.30
CA ILE A 231 -10.37 -6.71 -16.61
C ILE A 231 -10.40 -5.45 -17.47
N GLU A 232 -11.55 -4.75 -17.47
CA GLU A 232 -11.69 -3.48 -18.18
C GLU A 232 -10.73 -2.41 -17.59
N GLY A 233 -10.69 -2.28 -16.26
CA GLY A 233 -9.78 -1.36 -15.58
C GLY A 233 -8.32 -1.56 -15.96
N TRP A 234 -7.86 -2.81 -16.04
CA TRP A 234 -6.51 -3.12 -16.50
C TRP A 234 -6.32 -2.81 -17.99
N ARG A 235 -7.29 -3.22 -18.84
CA ARG A 235 -7.19 -3.03 -20.30
C ARG A 235 -7.17 -1.55 -20.69
N GLU A 236 -8.02 -0.77 -20.06
CA GLU A 236 -8.19 0.67 -20.31
C GLU A 236 -7.32 1.54 -19.41
N ARG A 237 -6.50 0.94 -18.55
CA ARG A 237 -5.61 1.63 -17.61
C ARG A 237 -6.36 2.58 -16.67
N LEU A 238 -7.52 2.13 -16.20
CA LEU A 238 -8.35 2.87 -15.25
C LEU A 238 -7.95 2.56 -13.80
N THR A 239 -8.36 3.41 -12.89
CA THR A 239 -8.22 3.13 -11.45
C THR A 239 -9.28 2.13 -11.01
N GLY A 240 -8.96 1.25 -10.05
CA GLY A 240 -9.91 0.25 -9.55
C GLY A 240 -11.14 0.82 -8.84
N LEU A 241 -11.16 2.13 -8.58
CA LEU A 241 -12.25 2.81 -7.85
C LEU A 241 -13.22 3.56 -8.77
N GLY A 242 -13.03 3.54 -10.08
CA GLY A 242 -13.93 4.14 -11.06
C GLY A 242 -14.14 5.66 -10.96
N LYS A 243 -13.57 6.32 -9.96
CA LYS A 243 -13.80 7.72 -9.65
C LYS A 243 -12.62 8.64 -9.97
N HIS A 244 -11.43 8.11 -10.06
CA HIS A 244 -10.23 8.85 -10.41
C HIS A 244 -9.53 8.11 -11.53
N GLN A 245 -9.65 8.65 -12.70
CA GLN A 245 -8.93 8.21 -13.88
C GLN A 245 -7.58 8.89 -13.83
N ALA A 246 -6.51 8.11 -13.78
CA ALA A 246 -5.18 8.65 -14.05
C ALA A 246 -5.13 8.96 -15.55
N GLU A 247 -5.52 10.16 -15.91
CA GLU A 247 -5.70 10.59 -17.30
C GLU A 247 -4.44 10.32 -18.13
N LYS A 248 -3.27 10.59 -17.55
CA LYS A 248 -1.97 10.34 -18.18
C LYS A 248 -1.78 8.85 -18.54
N GLU A 249 -2.04 7.92 -17.61
CA GLU A 249 -1.92 6.48 -17.90
C GLU A 249 -2.98 5.99 -18.88
N HIS A 250 -4.20 6.50 -18.79
CA HIS A 250 -5.27 6.13 -19.69
C HIS A 250 -4.99 6.54 -21.14
N LEU A 251 -4.49 7.75 -21.34
CA LEU A 251 -4.25 8.33 -22.67
C LEU A 251 -2.91 7.90 -23.27
N GLU A 252 -1.86 7.85 -22.48
CA GLU A 252 -0.48 7.70 -22.94
C GLU A 252 0.16 6.35 -22.57
N GLY A 253 -0.41 5.64 -21.57
CA GLY A 253 0.15 4.40 -21.06
C GLY A 253 -0.07 3.21 -21.97
N GLN A 254 0.63 2.12 -21.66
CA GLN A 254 0.45 0.83 -22.30
C GLN A 254 -0.17 -0.16 -21.32
N THR A 255 -1.04 -1.03 -21.81
CA THR A 255 -1.62 -2.12 -21.00
C THR A 255 -0.50 -3.06 -20.56
N ALA A 256 -0.38 -3.27 -19.26
CA ALA A 256 0.68 -4.07 -18.68
C ALA A 256 0.60 -5.54 -19.09
N GLU A 257 1.75 -6.15 -19.35
CA GLU A 257 1.87 -7.59 -19.59
C GLU A 257 1.74 -8.36 -18.27
N LEU A 258 0.99 -9.44 -18.32
CA LEU A 258 0.71 -10.26 -17.15
C LEU A 258 1.34 -11.64 -17.26
N THR A 259 2.02 -12.04 -16.19
CA THR A 259 2.42 -13.43 -16.00
C THR A 259 1.19 -14.34 -15.79
N PRO A 260 1.33 -15.68 -15.85
CA PRO A 260 0.21 -16.57 -15.48
C PRO A 260 -0.39 -16.28 -14.10
N LEU A 261 0.47 -15.94 -13.12
CA LEU A 261 0.01 -15.51 -11.79
C LEU A 261 -0.73 -14.15 -11.87
N GLY A 262 -0.18 -13.16 -12.58
CA GLY A 262 -0.78 -11.85 -12.77
C GLY A 262 -2.17 -11.92 -13.38
N ARG A 263 -2.39 -12.85 -14.33
CA ARG A 263 -3.70 -13.09 -14.94
C ARG A 263 -4.73 -13.59 -13.91
N LYS A 264 -4.33 -14.48 -13.00
CA LYS A 264 -5.17 -14.94 -11.89
C LYS A 264 -5.42 -13.83 -10.87
N LEU A 265 -4.38 -13.08 -10.50
CA LEU A 265 -4.49 -11.94 -9.56
C LEU A 265 -5.36 -10.81 -10.09
N LEU A 266 -5.39 -10.60 -11.41
CA LEU A 266 -6.32 -9.70 -12.06
C LEU A 266 -7.75 -10.25 -12.07
N GLY A 267 -7.92 -11.55 -12.22
CA GLY A 267 -9.17 -12.23 -12.50
C GLY A 267 -9.38 -12.49 -14.01
N LEU A 268 -8.35 -12.32 -14.84
CA LEU A 268 -8.41 -12.66 -16.28
C LEU A 268 -8.55 -14.18 -16.45
N ASP A 269 -7.73 -14.94 -15.72
CA ASP A 269 -7.88 -16.38 -15.56
C ASP A 269 -8.52 -16.67 -14.18
N ARG A 270 -9.35 -17.70 -14.10
CA ARG A 270 -9.95 -18.10 -12.84
C ARG A 270 -8.98 -18.95 -12.03
N TRP A 271 -9.11 -18.88 -10.71
CA TRP A 271 -8.46 -19.83 -9.83
C TRP A 271 -9.15 -21.18 -9.94
N GLY A 272 -8.40 -22.24 -10.13
CA GLY A 272 -8.94 -23.61 -10.26
C GLY A 272 -9.11 -24.10 -11.70
N ASP A 273 -8.90 -23.24 -12.71
CA ASP A 273 -8.85 -23.65 -14.12
C ASP A 273 -7.46 -24.20 -14.48
#